data_a7f80aca2f20e0389f674ac9980a94e3
#
_entry.id   a7f80aca2f20e0389f674ac9980a94e3
#
_cell.length_a   1.000
_cell.length_b   1.000
_cell.length_c   1.000
_cell.angle_alpha   90.00
_cell.angle_beta   90.00
_cell.angle_gamma   90.00
#
_symmetry.space_group_name_H-M   'P 1'
#
loop_
_entity.id
_entity.type
_entity.pdbx_description
1 polymer ?
#
loop_
_entity_poly.entity_id
_entity_poly.type
_entity_poly.pdbx_seq_one_letter_code
_entity_poly.pdbx_strand_id
1 'polypeptide(L)'
;MPKQWRPLAGRRVADWTLDAFAPFGPIVVVLHPDDMAVDLPGDVHRVTGGATRGESVKSGLTRAWALGATHVLIHDIARPCVSPSVIQSVIDALRTGADAAAPGLPVTDALWTVDGDRVTGTRDRTGLARAQTPQGFAIGPIAASHDGFPGEAADDVEVVRAGGFEVVLTPGDEDNLKITHPGDFARAEAILARRKGPQMDIRMGNGYDVHAFEDGDHVVLCGVKIPHDRKLKGHSDADVGMHAITDAIYGALAEGDIGRHFPPSDPQWKGAESRIFLAHAVDLAAKRGFKISNVDCTLICEEPKIGPHAQAMQDALAQIMDLPADRISVKATTSEKLGFTGRSEGIAAVATCVVVSQ
;
A
#
# COMPACT_ATOMS: atom_id res chain seq x y z
N MET A 1 10.31 -2.50 28.87
CA MET A 1 10.69 -3.10 27.57
C MET A 1 11.50 -2.07 26.79
N PRO A 2 12.70 -2.40 26.32
CA PRO A 2 13.52 -1.51 25.48
C PRO A 2 12.77 -1.05 24.23
N LYS A 3 13.04 0.17 23.77
CA LYS A 3 12.27 0.83 22.71
C LYS A 3 12.29 0.08 21.38
N GLN A 4 13.39 -0.59 21.05
CA GLN A 4 13.53 -1.37 19.80
C GLN A 4 12.58 -2.57 19.72
N TRP A 5 12.10 -3.08 20.85
CA TRP A 5 11.18 -4.22 20.93
C TRP A 5 9.72 -3.80 21.07
N ARG A 6 9.46 -2.51 21.24
CA ARG A 6 8.10 -1.99 21.35
C ARG A 6 7.36 -2.05 20.02
N PRO A 7 6.02 -2.27 20.05
CA PRO A 7 5.20 -2.26 18.84
C PRO A 7 5.14 -0.87 18.20
N LEU A 8 5.16 -0.86 16.87
CA LEU A 8 5.05 0.30 15.99
C LEU A 8 4.32 -0.15 14.72
N ALA A 9 3.13 0.40 14.43
CA ALA A 9 2.34 0.07 13.24
C ALA A 9 2.20 -1.46 12.99
N GLY A 10 1.90 -2.22 14.05
CA GLY A 10 1.66 -3.67 14.00
C GLY A 10 2.90 -4.57 14.02
N ARG A 11 4.12 -4.02 14.05
CA ARG A 11 5.41 -4.74 14.13
C ARG A 11 6.30 -4.08 15.18
N ARG A 12 7.45 -4.68 15.54
CA ARG A 12 8.42 -4.04 16.43
C ARG A 12 9.21 -2.95 15.68
N VAL A 13 9.70 -1.96 16.41
CA VAL A 13 10.59 -0.92 15.84
C VAL A 13 11.78 -1.56 15.09
N ALA A 14 12.41 -2.58 15.69
CA ALA A 14 13.55 -3.29 15.10
C ALA A 14 13.20 -3.94 13.75
N ASP A 15 12.01 -4.53 13.62
CA ASP A 15 11.61 -5.26 12.41
C ASP A 15 11.51 -4.31 11.19
N TRP A 16 11.00 -3.09 11.40
CA TRP A 16 10.96 -2.06 10.35
C TRP A 16 12.35 -1.66 9.89
N THR A 17 13.28 -1.50 10.85
CA THR A 17 14.65 -1.12 10.55
C THR A 17 15.38 -2.23 9.80
N LEU A 18 15.25 -3.49 10.24
CA LEU A 18 15.90 -4.62 9.59
C LEU A 18 15.41 -4.82 8.16
N ASP A 19 14.10 -4.69 7.92
CA ASP A 19 13.53 -4.78 6.57
C ASP A 19 14.08 -3.67 5.64
N ALA A 20 14.27 -2.46 6.15
CA ALA A 20 14.80 -1.36 5.34
C ALA A 20 16.23 -1.65 4.83
N PHE A 21 17.03 -2.43 5.57
CA PHE A 21 18.39 -2.80 5.18
C PHE A 21 18.51 -4.14 4.46
N ALA A 22 17.50 -5.00 4.49
CA ALA A 22 17.53 -6.33 3.88
C ALA A 22 17.99 -6.34 2.40
N PRO A 23 17.63 -5.36 1.54
CA PRO A 23 18.08 -5.32 0.15
C PRO A 23 19.56 -4.96 -0.04
N PHE A 24 20.26 -4.46 0.98
CA PHE A 24 21.58 -3.84 0.84
C PHE A 24 22.76 -4.73 1.24
N GLY A 25 22.51 -5.94 1.73
CA GLY A 25 23.54 -6.92 2.05
C GLY A 25 23.36 -7.60 3.42
N PRO A 26 24.37 -8.35 3.88
CA PRO A 26 24.31 -9.03 5.16
C PRO A 26 24.14 -8.04 6.31
N ILE A 27 23.27 -8.39 7.26
CA ILE A 27 22.99 -7.56 8.44
C ILE A 27 23.67 -8.18 9.66
N VAL A 28 24.45 -7.38 10.38
CA VAL A 28 24.98 -7.72 11.69
C VAL A 28 24.19 -6.95 12.75
N VAL A 29 23.50 -7.67 13.62
CA VAL A 29 22.75 -7.07 14.72
C VAL A 29 23.55 -7.24 16.01
N VAL A 30 23.91 -6.09 16.61
CA VAL A 30 24.60 -6.06 17.90
C VAL A 30 23.56 -5.96 19.01
N LEU A 31 23.50 -6.97 19.87
CA LEU A 31 22.46 -7.16 20.87
C LEU A 31 23.02 -7.07 22.29
N HIS A 32 22.19 -6.57 23.21
CA HIS A 32 22.47 -6.74 24.63
C HIS A 32 22.52 -8.25 24.97
N PRO A 33 23.36 -8.70 25.90
CA PRO A 33 23.42 -10.12 26.29
C PRO A 33 22.05 -10.74 26.58
N ASP A 34 21.18 -10.02 27.27
CA ASP A 34 19.82 -10.48 27.62
C ASP A 34 18.88 -10.63 26.40
N ASP A 35 19.19 -9.98 25.29
CA ASP A 35 18.36 -9.97 24.06
C ASP A 35 18.82 -10.99 23.01
N MET A 36 19.86 -11.80 23.30
CA MET A 36 20.43 -12.74 22.32
C MET A 36 19.45 -13.81 21.82
N ALA A 37 18.43 -14.14 22.62
CA ALA A 37 17.39 -15.11 22.28
C ALA A 37 16.17 -14.50 21.56
N VAL A 38 16.13 -13.17 21.37
CA VAL A 38 15.00 -12.51 20.69
C VAL A 38 14.91 -13.00 19.25
N ASP A 39 13.72 -13.39 18.82
CA ASP A 39 13.47 -13.74 17.43
C ASP A 39 13.60 -12.51 16.53
N LEU A 40 14.38 -12.60 15.45
CA LEU A 40 14.63 -11.53 14.49
C LEU A 40 14.24 -11.98 13.07
N PRO A 41 13.64 -11.11 12.28
CA PRO A 41 13.26 -11.43 10.91
C PRO A 41 14.51 -11.54 10.01
N GLY A 42 14.42 -12.42 9.01
CA GLY A 42 15.45 -12.60 7.99
C GLY A 42 16.70 -13.33 8.45
N ASP A 43 17.69 -13.40 7.56
CA ASP A 43 18.99 -13.99 7.85
C ASP A 43 19.93 -12.90 8.37
N VAL A 44 20.04 -12.81 9.69
CA VAL A 44 20.88 -11.80 10.37
C VAL A 44 21.96 -12.45 11.22
N HIS A 45 23.15 -11.88 11.18
CA HIS A 45 24.25 -12.29 12.05
C HIS A 45 24.15 -11.58 13.41
N ARG A 46 24.07 -12.34 14.49
CA ARG A 46 23.95 -11.82 15.86
C ARG A 46 25.31 -11.75 16.50
N VAL A 47 25.61 -10.65 17.16
CA VAL A 47 26.79 -10.49 18.01
C VAL A 47 26.40 -9.83 19.32
N THR A 48 27.08 -10.21 20.39
CA THR A 48 26.89 -9.59 21.71
C THR A 48 27.60 -8.25 21.75
N GLY A 49 26.91 -7.21 22.20
CA GLY A 49 27.47 -5.88 22.43
C GLY A 49 28.37 -5.85 23.67
N GLY A 50 29.18 -4.80 23.76
CA GLY A 50 30.02 -4.52 24.93
C GLY A 50 29.30 -3.62 25.95
N ALA A 51 30.04 -3.21 26.96
CA ALA A 51 29.56 -2.34 28.03
C ALA A 51 29.29 -0.90 27.54
N THR A 52 29.98 -0.48 26.47
CA THR A 52 29.84 0.84 25.87
C THR A 52 29.34 0.74 24.44
N ARG A 53 28.88 1.88 23.88
CA ARG A 53 28.51 1.98 22.45
C ARG A 53 29.72 1.64 21.55
N GLY A 54 30.90 2.17 21.88
CA GLY A 54 32.12 1.93 21.10
C GLY A 54 32.51 0.44 21.09
N GLU A 55 32.45 -0.25 22.22
CA GLU A 55 32.71 -1.70 22.30
C GLU A 55 31.67 -2.50 21.47
N SER A 56 30.41 -2.10 21.52
CA SER A 56 29.36 -2.71 20.71
C SER A 56 29.62 -2.54 19.21
N VAL A 57 30.06 -1.35 18.79
CA VAL A 57 30.44 -1.10 17.39
C VAL A 57 31.65 -1.96 16.99
N LYS A 58 32.68 -2.06 17.81
CA LYS A 58 33.85 -2.94 17.56
C LYS A 58 33.45 -4.40 17.38
N SER A 59 32.52 -4.91 18.20
CA SER A 59 31.98 -6.28 18.05
C SER A 59 31.28 -6.46 16.68
N GLY A 60 30.49 -5.47 16.27
CA GLY A 60 29.84 -5.46 14.95
C GLY A 60 30.84 -5.41 13.80
N LEU A 61 31.83 -4.54 13.86
CA LEU A 61 32.90 -4.39 12.86
C LEU A 61 33.72 -5.67 12.71
N THR A 62 34.07 -6.33 13.82
CA THR A 62 34.78 -7.62 13.82
C THR A 62 33.99 -8.67 13.06
N ARG A 63 32.69 -8.75 13.29
CA ARG A 63 31.83 -9.70 12.57
C ARG A 63 31.69 -9.32 11.08
N ALA A 64 31.48 -8.05 10.76
CA ALA A 64 31.39 -7.59 9.38
C ALA A 64 32.70 -7.89 8.60
N TRP A 65 33.85 -7.67 9.23
CA TRP A 65 35.15 -8.00 8.64
C TRP A 65 35.28 -9.51 8.35
N ALA A 66 34.88 -10.36 9.30
CA ALA A 66 34.88 -11.81 9.14
C ALA A 66 33.94 -12.31 8.03
N LEU A 67 32.93 -11.52 7.67
CA LEU A 67 32.03 -11.76 6.52
C LEU A 67 32.58 -11.24 5.20
N GLY A 68 33.79 -10.64 5.18
CA GLY A 68 34.42 -10.13 3.98
C GLY A 68 33.95 -8.73 3.55
N ALA A 69 33.32 -7.99 4.46
CA ALA A 69 32.88 -6.63 4.15
C ALA A 69 34.07 -5.70 3.88
N THR A 70 34.00 -4.91 2.82
CA THR A 70 34.94 -3.83 2.53
C THR A 70 34.45 -2.49 3.06
N HIS A 71 33.15 -2.34 3.15
CA HIS A 71 32.45 -1.17 3.70
C HIS A 71 31.36 -1.61 4.66
N VAL A 72 31.02 -0.74 5.59
CA VAL A 72 29.94 -0.97 6.57
C VAL A 72 29.04 0.24 6.67
N LEU A 73 27.77 -0.02 6.95
CA LEU A 73 26.79 0.98 7.34
C LEU A 73 26.42 0.77 8.80
N ILE A 74 26.70 1.74 9.66
CA ILE A 74 26.33 1.71 11.08
C ILE A 74 25.04 2.47 11.26
N HIS A 75 24.02 1.81 11.78
CA HIS A 75 22.68 2.38 11.88
C HIS A 75 22.03 2.19 13.25
N ASP A 76 21.33 3.23 13.70
CA ASP A 76 20.50 3.17 14.90
C ASP A 76 19.24 2.35 14.64
N ILE A 77 19.08 1.20 15.30
CA ILE A 77 17.86 0.37 15.18
C ILE A 77 16.59 1.11 15.59
N ALA A 78 16.71 2.23 16.28
CA ALA A 78 15.61 3.11 16.68
C ALA A 78 15.21 4.15 15.60
N ARG A 79 15.68 4.01 14.35
CA ARG A 79 15.26 4.79 13.19
C ARG A 79 14.50 3.93 12.16
N PRO A 80 13.27 3.49 12.50
CA PRO A 80 12.51 2.55 11.68
C PRO A 80 12.00 3.15 10.37
N CYS A 81 12.10 4.46 10.21
CA CYS A 81 11.61 5.18 9.05
C CYS A 81 12.73 5.64 8.11
N VAL A 82 13.90 4.98 8.13
CA VAL A 82 14.94 5.27 7.14
C VAL A 82 14.44 4.92 5.73
N SER A 83 14.66 5.82 4.77
CA SER A 83 14.26 5.58 3.38
C SER A 83 15.36 4.90 2.57
N PRO A 84 15.03 4.10 1.54
CA PRO A 84 16.02 3.52 0.64
C PRO A 84 16.92 4.57 -0.01
N SER A 85 16.40 5.78 -0.29
CA SER A 85 17.17 6.87 -0.89
C SER A 85 18.27 7.39 0.04
N VAL A 86 18.02 7.50 1.36
CA VAL A 86 19.04 7.87 2.35
C VAL A 86 20.12 6.80 2.44
N ILE A 87 19.75 5.51 2.46
CA ILE A 87 20.72 4.41 2.49
C ILE A 87 21.57 4.45 1.22
N GLN A 88 20.93 4.57 0.05
CA GLN A 88 21.60 4.56 -1.24
C GLN A 88 22.57 5.73 -1.40
N SER A 89 22.21 6.94 -0.95
CA SER A 89 23.08 8.12 -1.05
C SER A 89 24.40 7.93 -0.29
N VAL A 90 24.36 7.26 0.87
CA VAL A 90 25.57 6.92 1.63
C VAL A 90 26.41 5.87 0.90
N ILE A 91 25.78 4.83 0.37
CA ILE A 91 26.46 3.79 -0.42
C ILE A 91 27.14 4.39 -1.65
N ASP A 92 26.46 5.29 -2.37
CA ASP A 92 26.99 5.91 -3.58
C ASP A 92 28.20 6.80 -3.28
N ALA A 93 28.18 7.55 -2.16
CA ALA A 93 29.34 8.30 -1.72
C ALA A 93 30.57 7.41 -1.44
N LEU A 94 30.36 6.26 -0.77
CA LEU A 94 31.44 5.28 -0.53
C LEU A 94 31.95 4.66 -1.85
N ARG A 95 31.04 4.32 -2.77
CA ARG A 95 31.40 3.76 -4.09
C ARG A 95 32.20 4.74 -4.97
N THR A 96 31.99 6.05 -4.77
CA THR A 96 32.76 7.07 -5.48
C THR A 96 34.11 7.38 -4.83
N GLY A 97 34.48 6.67 -3.78
CA GLY A 97 35.81 6.71 -3.16
C GLY A 97 35.89 7.48 -1.85
N ALA A 98 34.77 7.84 -1.22
CA ALA A 98 34.79 8.43 0.12
C ALA A 98 35.18 7.37 1.18
N ASP A 99 36.07 7.72 2.10
CA ASP A 99 36.41 6.88 3.25
C ASP A 99 35.24 6.75 4.23
N ALA A 100 34.45 7.81 4.34
CA ALA A 100 33.27 7.86 5.19
C ALA A 100 32.19 8.79 4.59
N ALA A 101 30.91 8.47 4.87
CA ALA A 101 29.78 9.30 4.48
C ALA A 101 28.65 9.19 5.50
N ALA A 102 27.94 10.29 5.74
CA ALA A 102 26.84 10.32 6.70
C ALA A 102 25.73 11.27 6.27
N PRO A 103 24.44 10.91 6.45
CA PRO A 103 23.35 11.80 6.13
C PRO A 103 23.17 12.86 7.22
N GLY A 104 22.87 14.08 6.80
CA GLY A 104 22.58 15.17 7.72
C GLY A 104 21.56 16.15 7.15
N LEU A 105 20.88 16.82 8.06
CA LEU A 105 19.89 17.85 7.76
C LEU A 105 20.40 19.21 8.21
N PRO A 106 20.18 20.28 7.44
CA PRO A 106 20.48 21.63 7.90
C PRO A 106 19.74 21.96 9.20
N VAL A 107 20.36 22.75 10.07
CA VAL A 107 19.67 23.27 11.24
C VAL A 107 18.86 24.51 10.82
N THR A 108 17.54 24.40 10.92
CA THR A 108 16.58 25.42 10.49
C THR A 108 16.20 26.37 11.65
N ASP A 109 16.14 25.82 12.87
CA ASP A 109 15.75 26.60 14.05
C ASP A 109 16.93 27.38 14.66
N ALA A 110 16.63 28.43 15.44
CA ALA A 110 17.61 29.10 16.24
C ALA A 110 18.15 28.16 17.33
N LEU A 111 19.46 28.17 17.54
CA LEU A 111 20.10 27.37 18.60
C LEU A 111 20.38 28.26 19.81
N TRP A 112 19.89 27.84 20.98
CA TRP A 112 20.13 28.50 22.24
C TRP A 112 21.08 27.68 23.11
N THR A 113 21.97 28.41 23.82
CA THR A 113 22.64 27.83 24.99
C THR A 113 21.73 28.03 26.19
N VAL A 114 21.64 26.98 27.03
CA VAL A 114 20.76 27.00 28.20
C VAL A 114 21.51 26.57 29.47
N ASP A 115 21.09 27.11 30.60
CA ASP A 115 21.50 26.67 31.92
C ASP A 115 20.22 26.42 32.74
N GLY A 116 19.94 25.14 33.03
CA GLY A 116 18.66 24.69 33.57
C GLY A 116 17.51 25.07 32.64
N ASP A 117 16.59 25.88 33.13
CA ASP A 117 15.39 26.39 32.43
C ASP A 117 15.60 27.80 31.79
N ARG A 118 16.81 28.33 31.84
CA ARG A 118 17.13 29.69 31.36
C ARG A 118 17.94 29.67 30.08
N VAL A 119 17.53 30.49 29.12
CA VAL A 119 18.33 30.76 27.91
C VAL A 119 19.45 31.70 28.30
N THR A 120 20.70 31.29 28.03
CA THR A 120 21.93 32.04 28.37
C THR A 120 22.60 32.66 27.15
N GLY A 121 22.19 32.28 25.94
CA GLY A 121 22.75 32.83 24.71
C GLY A 121 22.21 32.10 23.46
N THR A 122 22.82 32.45 22.33
CA THR A 122 22.52 31.85 21.02
C THR A 122 23.80 31.30 20.38
N ARG A 123 23.65 30.29 19.55
CA ARG A 123 24.71 29.75 18.68
C ARG A 123 24.38 30.02 17.23
N ASP A 124 25.37 30.43 16.45
CA ASP A 124 25.25 30.50 15.01
C ASP A 124 25.05 29.07 14.46
N ARG A 125 24.03 28.91 13.63
CA ARG A 125 23.68 27.63 12.98
C ARG A 125 24.34 27.45 11.62
N THR A 126 25.03 28.45 11.10
CA THR A 126 25.72 28.40 9.81
C THR A 126 26.75 27.26 9.80
N GLY A 127 26.63 26.34 8.82
CA GLY A 127 27.51 25.18 8.72
C GLY A 127 27.21 24.05 9.71
N LEU A 128 26.12 24.11 10.48
CA LEU A 128 25.69 23.03 11.34
C LEU A 128 24.66 22.12 10.65
N ALA A 129 24.81 20.83 10.88
CA ALA A 129 23.88 19.82 10.41
C ALA A 129 23.43 18.89 11.56
N ARG A 130 22.19 18.47 11.53
CA ARG A 130 21.66 17.41 12.41
C ARG A 130 22.09 16.07 11.85
N ALA A 131 22.98 15.36 12.54
CA ALA A 131 23.48 14.06 12.11
C ALA A 131 22.39 13.00 12.14
N GLN A 132 22.40 12.17 11.11
CA GLN A 132 21.54 10.99 11.04
C GLN A 132 22.37 9.73 10.79
N THR A 133 21.71 8.58 10.77
CA THR A 133 22.27 7.29 10.35
C THR A 133 21.41 6.71 9.22
N PRO A 134 21.94 5.83 8.33
CA PRO A 134 23.20 5.10 8.45
C PRO A 134 24.43 5.98 8.24
N GLN A 135 25.46 5.76 9.04
CA GLN A 135 26.81 6.30 8.80
C GLN A 135 27.63 5.22 8.11
N GLY A 136 28.18 5.52 6.96
CA GLY A 136 28.90 4.57 6.11
C GLY A 136 30.40 4.78 6.17
N PHE A 137 31.17 3.69 6.16
CA PHE A 137 32.62 3.73 6.31
C PHE A 137 33.31 2.64 5.50
N ALA A 138 34.50 2.92 4.98
CA ALA A 138 35.47 1.88 4.64
C ALA A 138 35.87 1.14 5.92
N ILE A 139 35.87 -0.18 5.91
CA ILE A 139 35.98 -0.98 7.16
C ILE A 139 37.35 -0.86 7.84
N GLY A 140 38.43 -0.75 7.04
CA GLY A 140 39.78 -0.55 7.60
C GLY A 140 39.94 0.76 8.39
N PRO A 141 39.62 1.91 7.77
CA PRO A 141 39.62 3.21 8.42
C PRO A 141 38.83 3.27 9.72
N ILE A 142 37.56 2.81 9.72
CA ILE A 142 36.73 2.90 10.94
C ILE A 142 37.21 1.96 12.05
N ALA A 143 37.67 0.76 11.70
CA ALA A 143 38.21 -0.18 12.68
C ALA A 143 39.47 0.38 13.36
N ALA A 144 40.43 0.88 12.58
CA ALA A 144 41.63 1.49 13.10
C ALA A 144 41.34 2.72 13.96
N SER A 145 40.37 3.56 13.55
CA SER A 145 39.97 4.74 14.30
C SER A 145 39.35 4.38 15.65
N HIS A 146 38.52 3.35 15.70
CA HIS A 146 37.95 2.85 16.98
C HIS A 146 39.02 2.29 17.94
N ASP A 147 40.08 1.67 17.42
CA ASP A 147 41.15 1.12 18.26
C ASP A 147 42.00 2.22 18.88
N GLY A 148 42.18 3.34 18.20
CA GLY A 148 42.95 4.49 18.68
C GLY A 148 42.13 5.56 19.42
N PHE A 149 40.79 5.49 19.43
CA PHE A 149 39.97 6.59 19.98
C PHE A 149 39.90 6.54 21.50
N PRO A 150 40.29 7.63 22.20
CA PRO A 150 40.26 7.71 23.66
C PRO A 150 38.86 8.12 24.15
N GLY A 151 38.19 7.25 24.91
CA GLY A 151 36.93 7.58 25.59
C GLY A 151 35.67 7.28 24.77
N GLU A 152 34.59 8.01 25.05
CA GLU A 152 33.30 7.87 24.39
C GLU A 152 33.10 8.96 23.33
N ALA A 153 32.61 8.56 22.16
CA ALA A 153 32.25 9.46 21.07
C ALA A 153 30.73 9.63 20.98
N ALA A 154 30.29 10.80 20.48
CA ALA A 154 28.87 11.04 20.22
C ALA A 154 28.32 10.13 19.11
N ASP A 155 29.15 9.88 18.09
CA ASP A 155 28.83 8.97 16.97
C ASP A 155 30.12 8.45 16.30
N ASP A 156 29.97 7.63 15.24
CA ASP A 156 31.10 7.04 14.53
C ASP A 156 31.79 8.01 13.58
N VAL A 157 31.12 9.11 13.19
CA VAL A 157 31.71 10.21 12.43
C VAL A 157 32.77 10.94 13.25
N GLU A 158 32.52 11.17 14.54
CA GLU A 158 33.53 11.75 15.44
C GLU A 158 34.77 10.86 15.52
N VAL A 159 34.58 9.54 15.65
CA VAL A 159 35.67 8.55 15.75
C VAL A 159 36.54 8.56 14.49
N VAL A 160 35.92 8.47 13.30
CA VAL A 160 36.68 8.37 12.04
C VAL A 160 37.38 9.67 11.72
N ARG A 161 36.80 10.82 12.06
CA ARG A 161 37.44 12.15 11.90
C ARG A 161 38.65 12.31 12.81
N ALA A 162 38.57 11.81 14.05
CA ALA A 162 39.72 11.80 14.95
C ALA A 162 40.87 10.94 14.42
N GLY A 163 40.56 9.90 13.65
CA GLY A 163 41.52 9.10 12.88
C GLY A 163 42.11 9.77 11.65
N GLY A 164 41.73 11.03 11.35
CA GLY A 164 42.26 11.84 10.25
C GLY A 164 41.55 11.63 8.89
N PHE A 165 40.40 10.91 8.87
CA PHE A 165 39.65 10.70 7.64
C PHE A 165 38.57 11.75 7.41
N GLU A 166 38.31 12.06 6.14
CA GLU A 166 37.24 12.96 5.74
C GLU A 166 35.89 12.25 5.68
N VAL A 167 34.83 12.99 6.01
CA VAL A 167 33.46 12.46 5.97
C VAL A 167 32.62 13.30 5.02
N VAL A 168 32.07 12.64 4.01
CA VAL A 168 31.16 13.26 3.04
C VAL A 168 29.78 13.38 3.65
N LEU A 169 29.22 14.60 3.65
CA LEU A 169 27.84 14.84 4.07
C LEU A 169 26.89 14.49 2.91
N THR A 170 25.97 13.56 3.13
CA THR A 170 24.91 13.22 2.18
C THR A 170 23.56 13.81 2.59
N PRO A 171 22.57 13.93 1.69
CA PRO A 171 21.25 14.40 2.04
C PRO A 171 20.57 13.51 3.09
N GLY A 172 20.10 14.13 4.18
CA GLY A 172 19.24 13.47 5.17
C GLY A 172 17.75 13.54 4.80
N ASP A 173 16.91 12.98 5.66
CA ASP A 173 15.46 12.92 5.48
C ASP A 173 14.78 13.24 6.83
N GLU A 174 13.86 14.21 6.87
CA GLU A 174 13.11 14.57 8.09
C GLU A 174 12.31 13.38 8.62
N ASP A 175 11.88 12.47 7.75
CA ASP A 175 11.19 11.24 8.13
C ASP A 175 12.12 10.20 8.78
N ASN A 176 13.44 10.30 8.62
CA ASN A 176 14.42 9.40 9.24
C ASN A 176 14.65 9.77 10.72
N LEU A 177 13.55 9.90 11.46
CA LEU A 177 13.58 10.28 12.87
C LEU A 177 14.13 9.12 13.74
N LYS A 178 14.82 9.47 14.82
CA LYS A 178 15.22 8.55 15.88
C LYS A 178 14.15 8.53 16.96
N ILE A 179 13.56 7.37 17.24
CA ILE A 179 12.64 7.22 18.37
C ILE A 179 13.43 7.39 19.67
N THR A 180 13.22 8.52 20.35
CA THR A 180 13.89 8.86 21.60
C THR A 180 12.88 9.08 22.72
N HIS A 181 11.78 9.73 22.41
CA HIS A 181 10.70 10.08 23.34
C HIS A 181 9.39 9.36 23.00
N PRO A 182 8.45 9.21 23.95
CA PRO A 182 7.15 8.56 23.70
C PRO A 182 6.39 9.14 22.50
N GLY A 183 6.42 10.46 22.30
CA GLY A 183 5.76 11.12 21.16
C GLY A 183 6.31 10.77 19.79
N ASP A 184 7.54 10.26 19.71
CA ASP A 184 8.15 9.88 18.43
C ASP A 184 7.50 8.62 17.83
N PHE A 185 6.86 7.79 18.66
CA PHE A 185 6.12 6.61 18.15
C PHE A 185 4.97 7.03 17.26
N ALA A 186 4.13 7.98 17.70
CA ALA A 186 3.00 8.48 16.91
C ALA A 186 3.48 9.13 15.59
N ARG A 187 4.61 9.87 15.63
CA ARG A 187 5.21 10.45 14.43
C ARG A 187 5.71 9.37 13.47
N ALA A 188 6.40 8.35 13.98
CA ALA A 188 6.88 7.23 13.17
C ALA A 188 5.71 6.43 12.55
N GLU A 189 4.63 6.19 13.30
CA GLU A 189 3.41 5.54 12.78
C GLU A 189 2.80 6.33 11.63
N ALA A 190 2.65 7.64 11.76
CA ALA A 190 2.14 8.50 10.70
C ALA A 190 3.02 8.46 9.43
N ILE A 191 4.35 8.45 9.59
CA ILE A 191 5.30 8.33 8.48
C ILE A 191 5.13 6.98 7.77
N LEU A 192 5.11 5.88 8.52
CA LEU A 192 4.96 4.53 7.97
C LEU A 192 3.61 4.34 7.27
N ALA A 193 2.52 4.87 7.84
CA ALA A 193 1.20 4.86 7.24
C ALA A 193 1.19 5.62 5.89
N ARG A 194 1.79 6.82 5.84
CA ARG A 194 1.90 7.61 4.60
C ARG A 194 2.71 6.88 3.53
N ARG A 195 3.78 6.18 3.88
CA ARG A 195 4.63 5.43 2.93
C ARG A 195 3.96 4.18 2.39
N LYS A 196 3.09 3.54 3.15
CA LYS A 196 2.28 2.42 2.64
C LYS A 196 1.30 2.86 1.55
N GLY A 197 1.00 4.16 1.48
CA GLY A 197 -0.09 4.67 0.67
C GLY A 197 -1.46 4.18 1.17
N PRO A 198 -2.57 4.67 0.64
CA PRO A 198 -3.85 4.02 0.83
C PRO A 198 -3.73 2.59 0.30
N GLN A 199 -3.95 1.60 1.14
CA GLN A 199 -4.01 0.21 0.69
C GLN A 199 -5.27 0.08 -0.16
N MET A 200 -5.11 0.16 -1.49
CA MET A 200 -6.21 0.07 -2.43
C MET A 200 -6.76 -1.37 -2.40
N ASP A 201 -7.93 -1.54 -1.78
CA ASP A 201 -8.67 -2.81 -1.83
C ASP A 201 -9.43 -2.84 -3.16
N ILE A 202 -8.99 -3.69 -4.08
CA ILE A 202 -9.61 -3.88 -5.39
C ILE A 202 -10.34 -5.21 -5.35
N ARG A 203 -11.66 -5.18 -5.62
CA ARG A 203 -12.48 -6.38 -5.67
C ARG A 203 -13.17 -6.48 -7.01
N MET A 204 -13.35 -7.71 -7.48
CA MET A 204 -14.06 -8.03 -8.71
C MET A 204 -15.21 -8.98 -8.39
N GLY A 205 -16.37 -8.72 -9.00
CA GLY A 205 -17.52 -9.63 -8.95
C GLY A 205 -18.02 -9.95 -10.34
N ASN A 206 -18.63 -11.12 -10.47
CA ASN A 206 -19.33 -11.56 -11.68
C ASN A 206 -20.79 -11.78 -11.36
N GLY A 207 -21.65 -11.43 -12.33
CA GLY A 207 -23.06 -11.77 -12.31
C GLY A 207 -23.46 -12.49 -13.60
N TYR A 208 -24.39 -13.39 -13.47
CA TYR A 208 -25.00 -14.10 -14.58
C TYR A 208 -26.50 -14.19 -14.35
N ASP A 209 -27.28 -13.80 -15.35
CA ASP A 209 -28.73 -13.92 -15.30
C ASP A 209 -29.28 -14.41 -16.63
N VAL A 210 -30.47 -14.97 -16.59
CA VAL A 210 -31.15 -15.50 -17.78
C VAL A 210 -32.66 -15.38 -17.62
N HIS A 211 -33.33 -14.88 -18.66
CA HIS A 211 -34.79 -14.83 -18.74
C HIS A 211 -35.30 -15.45 -20.00
N ALA A 212 -36.33 -16.30 -19.86
CA ALA A 212 -37.05 -16.90 -20.98
C ALA A 212 -37.95 -15.87 -21.65
N PHE A 213 -38.23 -16.06 -22.95
CA PHE A 213 -39.24 -15.29 -23.65
C PHE A 213 -40.67 -15.74 -23.29
N GLU A 214 -41.60 -14.78 -23.30
CA GLU A 214 -43.05 -14.98 -23.28
C GLU A 214 -43.74 -13.97 -24.22
N ASP A 215 -45.07 -14.11 -24.43
CA ASP A 215 -45.80 -13.21 -25.30
C ASP A 215 -45.67 -11.72 -24.88
N GLY A 216 -45.36 -10.89 -25.84
CA GLY A 216 -45.16 -9.44 -25.61
C GLY A 216 -44.83 -8.71 -26.88
N ASP A 217 -44.48 -7.40 -26.76
CA ASP A 217 -44.21 -6.49 -27.86
C ASP A 217 -42.87 -5.78 -27.76
N HIS A 218 -42.10 -6.04 -26.68
CA HIS A 218 -40.78 -5.44 -26.45
C HIS A 218 -39.99 -6.18 -25.39
N VAL A 219 -38.68 -6.02 -25.40
CA VAL A 219 -37.78 -6.39 -24.30
C VAL A 219 -37.18 -5.12 -23.66
N VAL A 220 -36.85 -5.20 -22.36
CA VAL A 220 -36.07 -4.16 -21.67
C VAL A 220 -34.68 -4.73 -21.40
N LEU A 221 -33.64 -4.06 -21.89
CA LEU A 221 -32.25 -4.49 -21.73
C LEU A 221 -31.37 -3.29 -21.36
N CYS A 222 -30.71 -3.39 -20.22
CA CYS A 222 -29.88 -2.31 -19.65
C CYS A 222 -30.62 -0.94 -19.65
N GLY A 223 -31.91 -0.95 -19.26
CA GLY A 223 -32.74 0.25 -19.18
C GLY A 223 -33.35 0.75 -20.51
N VAL A 224 -33.07 0.08 -21.61
CA VAL A 224 -33.55 0.48 -22.92
C VAL A 224 -34.68 -0.45 -23.39
N LYS A 225 -35.81 0.14 -23.72
CA LYS A 225 -36.96 -0.57 -24.32
C LYS A 225 -36.71 -0.77 -25.81
N ILE A 226 -36.66 -2.04 -26.24
CA ILE A 226 -36.39 -2.44 -27.62
C ILE A 226 -37.64 -3.15 -28.19
N PRO A 227 -38.22 -2.71 -29.29
CA PRO A 227 -39.31 -3.43 -29.96
C PRO A 227 -38.91 -4.88 -30.30
N HIS A 228 -39.78 -5.82 -29.97
CA HIS A 228 -39.59 -7.24 -30.22
C HIS A 228 -40.96 -7.92 -30.23
N ASP A 229 -41.09 -9.04 -30.89
CA ASP A 229 -42.35 -9.83 -30.94
C ASP A 229 -42.66 -10.66 -29.66
N ARG A 230 -41.75 -10.59 -28.66
CA ARG A 230 -41.89 -11.24 -27.37
C ARG A 230 -41.26 -10.32 -26.28
N LYS A 231 -41.59 -10.57 -25.02
CA LYS A 231 -40.94 -9.94 -23.86
C LYS A 231 -40.22 -10.96 -23.02
N LEU A 232 -39.37 -10.52 -22.12
CA LEU A 232 -38.73 -11.42 -21.15
C LEU A 232 -39.66 -11.67 -19.96
N LYS A 233 -39.69 -12.92 -19.50
CA LYS A 233 -40.46 -13.37 -18.35
C LYS A 233 -39.70 -13.13 -17.05
N GLY A 234 -40.31 -12.41 -16.09
CA GLY A 234 -39.72 -12.17 -14.80
C GLY A 234 -40.67 -11.61 -13.76
N HIS A 235 -40.23 -11.50 -12.53
CA HIS A 235 -40.99 -10.89 -11.43
C HIS A 235 -40.92 -9.34 -11.46
N SER A 236 -39.90 -8.79 -12.14
CA SER A 236 -39.68 -7.37 -12.40
C SER A 236 -39.97 -7.03 -13.86
N ASP A 237 -39.37 -5.98 -14.39
CA ASP A 237 -39.33 -5.71 -15.85
C ASP A 237 -38.43 -6.68 -16.64
N ALA A 238 -37.79 -7.65 -15.91
CA ALA A 238 -36.94 -8.71 -16.45
C ALA A 238 -35.72 -8.20 -17.24
N ASP A 239 -35.15 -7.07 -16.86
CA ASP A 239 -33.91 -6.56 -17.46
C ASP A 239 -32.72 -7.43 -17.04
N VAL A 240 -32.46 -8.44 -17.84
CA VAL A 240 -31.42 -9.44 -17.61
C VAL A 240 -30.02 -8.82 -17.51
N GLY A 241 -29.76 -7.75 -18.25
CA GLY A 241 -28.48 -7.02 -18.19
C GLY A 241 -28.27 -6.30 -16.87
N MET A 242 -29.30 -5.57 -16.40
CA MET A 242 -29.23 -4.90 -15.09
C MET A 242 -29.15 -5.89 -13.93
N HIS A 243 -29.85 -7.03 -14.01
CA HIS A 243 -29.76 -8.06 -12.99
C HIS A 243 -28.34 -8.62 -12.91
N ALA A 244 -27.72 -8.98 -14.03
CA ALA A 244 -26.35 -9.47 -14.06
C ALA A 244 -25.35 -8.43 -13.50
N ILE A 245 -25.51 -7.14 -13.82
CA ILE A 245 -24.67 -6.08 -13.28
C ILE A 245 -24.88 -5.92 -11.78
N THR A 246 -26.11 -5.99 -11.29
CA THR A 246 -26.45 -5.88 -9.87
C THR A 246 -25.81 -7.00 -9.07
N ASP A 247 -25.90 -8.24 -9.56
CA ASP A 247 -25.27 -9.41 -8.92
C ASP A 247 -23.74 -9.34 -8.98
N ALA A 248 -23.17 -8.77 -10.05
CA ALA A 248 -21.73 -8.53 -10.12
C ALA A 248 -21.27 -7.56 -9.03
N ILE A 249 -22.04 -6.50 -8.75
CA ILE A 249 -21.71 -5.55 -7.68
C ILE A 249 -21.84 -6.23 -6.31
N TYR A 250 -22.94 -6.93 -6.03
CA TYR A 250 -23.09 -7.66 -4.77
C TYR A 250 -22.00 -8.72 -4.58
N GLY A 251 -21.64 -9.44 -5.66
CA GLY A 251 -20.55 -10.41 -5.63
C GLY A 251 -19.20 -9.79 -5.25
N ALA A 252 -18.86 -8.61 -5.83
CA ALA A 252 -17.66 -7.88 -5.48
C ALA A 252 -17.62 -7.47 -4.01
N LEU A 253 -18.79 -7.16 -3.43
CA LEU A 253 -18.94 -6.78 -2.03
C LEU A 253 -19.09 -7.98 -1.06
N ALA A 254 -19.18 -9.21 -1.58
CA ALA A 254 -19.52 -10.43 -0.83
C ALA A 254 -20.89 -10.34 -0.10
N GLU A 255 -21.87 -9.67 -0.73
CA GLU A 255 -23.22 -9.43 -0.18
C GLU A 255 -24.31 -10.35 -0.75
N GLY A 256 -23.93 -11.39 -1.50
CA GLY A 256 -24.85 -12.35 -2.10
C GLY A 256 -25.38 -11.90 -3.46
N ASP A 257 -26.68 -11.94 -3.65
CA ASP A 257 -27.39 -11.68 -4.92
C ASP A 257 -28.65 -10.81 -4.72
N ILE A 258 -29.34 -10.49 -5.81
CA ILE A 258 -30.60 -9.72 -5.79
C ILE A 258 -31.63 -10.40 -4.89
N GLY A 259 -31.76 -11.74 -4.94
CA GLY A 259 -32.75 -12.48 -4.17
C GLY A 259 -32.60 -12.33 -2.65
N ARG A 260 -31.37 -12.10 -2.17
CA ARG A 260 -31.08 -11.83 -0.76
C ARG A 260 -31.58 -10.46 -0.31
N HIS A 261 -31.47 -9.45 -1.15
CA HIS A 261 -31.85 -8.07 -0.84
C HIS A 261 -33.32 -7.76 -1.19
N PHE A 262 -33.84 -8.42 -2.21
CA PHE A 262 -35.17 -8.25 -2.76
C PHE A 262 -35.84 -9.61 -2.95
N PRO A 263 -36.31 -10.25 -1.88
CA PRO A 263 -36.89 -11.61 -1.96
C PRO A 263 -38.05 -11.67 -2.93
N PRO A 264 -38.08 -12.61 -3.89
CA PRO A 264 -39.18 -12.77 -4.85
C PRO A 264 -40.54 -13.07 -4.19
N SER A 265 -40.51 -13.53 -2.93
CA SER A 265 -41.72 -13.80 -2.12
C SER A 265 -42.37 -12.53 -1.61
N ASP A 266 -41.70 -11.38 -1.64
CA ASP A 266 -42.25 -10.10 -1.19
C ASP A 266 -43.03 -9.42 -2.33
N PRO A 267 -44.36 -9.25 -2.16
CA PRO A 267 -45.20 -8.70 -3.22
C PRO A 267 -44.87 -7.28 -3.67
N GLN A 268 -44.15 -6.50 -2.83
CA GLN A 268 -43.77 -5.12 -3.16
C GLN A 268 -42.86 -5.03 -4.38
N TRP A 269 -42.10 -6.09 -4.68
CA TRP A 269 -41.15 -6.13 -5.79
C TRP A 269 -41.74 -6.66 -7.09
N LYS A 270 -43.02 -7.07 -7.06
CA LYS A 270 -43.68 -7.58 -8.27
C LYS A 270 -43.89 -6.46 -9.29
N GLY A 271 -43.26 -6.58 -10.46
CA GLY A 271 -43.29 -5.58 -11.51
C GLY A 271 -42.40 -4.37 -11.23
N ALA A 272 -41.49 -4.44 -10.25
CA ALA A 272 -40.54 -3.39 -9.98
C ALA A 272 -39.57 -3.19 -11.15
N GLU A 273 -39.15 -1.94 -11.41
CA GLU A 273 -38.12 -1.63 -12.40
C GLU A 273 -36.75 -2.09 -11.88
N SER A 274 -35.96 -2.79 -12.69
CA SER A 274 -34.63 -3.33 -12.34
C SER A 274 -33.62 -2.23 -11.98
N ARG A 275 -33.87 -0.98 -12.40
CA ARG A 275 -33.09 0.18 -11.98
C ARG A 275 -33.07 0.37 -10.47
N ILE A 276 -34.10 -0.05 -9.74
CA ILE A 276 -34.16 0.05 -8.28
C ILE A 276 -33.12 -0.87 -7.63
N PHE A 277 -32.98 -2.07 -8.16
CA PHE A 277 -32.03 -3.06 -7.67
C PHE A 277 -30.60 -2.62 -7.95
N LEU A 278 -30.34 -2.11 -9.16
CA LEU A 278 -29.02 -1.59 -9.54
C LEU A 278 -28.63 -0.37 -8.69
N ALA A 279 -29.54 0.58 -8.52
CA ALA A 279 -29.29 1.77 -7.68
C ALA A 279 -28.96 1.37 -6.22
N HIS A 280 -29.71 0.40 -5.66
CA HIS A 280 -29.41 -0.12 -4.32
C HIS A 280 -28.01 -0.74 -4.21
N ALA A 281 -27.58 -1.51 -5.21
CA ALA A 281 -26.24 -2.12 -5.21
C ALA A 281 -25.14 -1.06 -5.28
N VAL A 282 -25.34 -0.01 -6.08
CA VAL A 282 -24.43 1.16 -6.16
C VAL A 282 -24.34 1.88 -4.83
N ASP A 283 -25.48 2.18 -4.21
CA ASP A 283 -25.55 2.81 -2.88
C ASP A 283 -24.87 1.95 -1.80
N LEU A 284 -25.05 0.64 -1.87
CA LEU A 284 -24.42 -0.29 -0.92
C LEU A 284 -22.90 -0.28 -1.08
N ALA A 285 -22.37 -0.25 -2.32
CA ALA A 285 -20.95 -0.13 -2.58
C ALA A 285 -20.39 1.16 -1.93
N ALA A 286 -21.05 2.30 -2.14
CA ALA A 286 -20.66 3.56 -1.54
C ALA A 286 -20.70 3.52 0.01
N LYS A 287 -21.75 2.95 0.62
CA LYS A 287 -21.87 2.77 2.07
C LYS A 287 -20.79 1.88 2.66
N ARG A 288 -20.26 0.94 1.88
CA ARG A 288 -19.13 0.05 2.27
C ARG A 288 -17.76 0.69 2.01
N GLY A 289 -17.71 1.96 1.55
CA GLY A 289 -16.47 2.68 1.27
C GLY A 289 -15.81 2.28 -0.05
N PHE A 290 -16.58 1.73 -1.00
CA PHE A 290 -16.12 1.37 -2.32
C PHE A 290 -16.69 2.30 -3.39
N LYS A 291 -15.89 2.50 -4.42
CA LYS A 291 -16.25 3.13 -5.67
C LYS A 291 -16.28 2.08 -6.77
N ILE A 292 -17.31 2.09 -7.62
CA ILE A 292 -17.30 1.25 -8.83
C ILE A 292 -16.28 1.83 -9.79
N SER A 293 -15.31 1.02 -10.22
CA SER A 293 -14.26 1.43 -11.16
C SER A 293 -14.75 1.31 -12.60
N ASN A 294 -15.33 0.18 -12.94
CA ASN A 294 -15.93 -0.06 -14.26
C ASN A 294 -16.88 -1.25 -14.22
N VAL A 295 -17.73 -1.32 -15.24
CA VAL A 295 -18.66 -2.42 -15.49
C VAL A 295 -18.54 -2.87 -16.94
N ASP A 296 -18.56 -4.18 -17.17
CA ASP A 296 -18.64 -4.80 -18.48
C ASP A 296 -19.81 -5.80 -18.51
N CYS A 297 -20.77 -5.59 -19.41
CA CYS A 297 -21.95 -6.43 -19.58
C CYS A 297 -21.99 -7.01 -21.00
N THR A 298 -22.12 -8.32 -21.09
CA THR A 298 -22.29 -9.04 -22.35
C THR A 298 -23.69 -9.65 -22.41
N LEU A 299 -24.50 -9.20 -23.38
CA LEU A 299 -25.80 -9.79 -23.68
C LEU A 299 -25.63 -10.92 -24.69
N ILE A 300 -26.24 -12.07 -24.42
CA ILE A 300 -26.12 -13.28 -25.23
C ILE A 300 -27.52 -13.60 -25.81
N CYS A 301 -27.72 -13.29 -27.08
CA CYS A 301 -28.98 -13.52 -27.77
C CYS A 301 -28.78 -13.52 -29.30
N GLU A 302 -29.70 -14.18 -30.02
CA GLU A 302 -29.76 -14.11 -31.46
C GLU A 302 -30.47 -12.81 -31.93
N GLU A 303 -31.57 -12.48 -31.25
CA GLU A 303 -32.39 -11.27 -31.42
C GLU A 303 -32.82 -10.72 -30.04
N PRO A 304 -33.00 -9.41 -29.88
CA PRO A 304 -32.76 -8.34 -30.88
C PRO A 304 -31.28 -8.08 -31.16
N LYS A 305 -30.96 -7.38 -32.24
CA LYS A 305 -29.57 -6.91 -32.46
C LYS A 305 -29.25 -5.78 -31.51
N ILE A 306 -28.27 -6.03 -30.62
CA ILE A 306 -27.91 -5.12 -29.53
C ILE A 306 -27.07 -3.91 -30.00
N GLY A 307 -26.20 -4.11 -30.99
CA GLY A 307 -25.26 -3.06 -31.45
C GLY A 307 -25.89 -1.69 -31.65
N PRO A 308 -27.05 -1.55 -32.35
CA PRO A 308 -27.71 -0.26 -32.55
C PRO A 308 -28.17 0.44 -31.26
N HIS A 309 -28.33 -0.32 -30.16
CA HIS A 309 -28.85 0.17 -28.88
C HIS A 309 -27.77 0.31 -27.80
N ALA A 310 -26.53 -0.14 -28.06
CA ALA A 310 -25.47 -0.21 -27.07
C ALA A 310 -25.14 1.13 -26.43
N GLN A 311 -25.11 2.21 -27.21
CA GLN A 311 -24.85 3.56 -26.69
C GLN A 311 -25.96 4.02 -25.74
N ALA A 312 -27.21 3.83 -26.10
CA ALA A 312 -28.36 4.19 -25.27
C ALA A 312 -28.39 3.39 -23.96
N MET A 313 -27.97 2.12 -24.00
CA MET A 313 -27.81 1.27 -22.81
C MET A 313 -26.69 1.78 -21.90
N GLN A 314 -25.54 2.13 -22.46
CA GLN A 314 -24.44 2.74 -21.70
C GLN A 314 -24.87 4.03 -21.00
N ASP A 315 -25.58 4.90 -21.73
CA ASP A 315 -26.06 6.19 -21.20
C ASP A 315 -27.09 5.99 -20.08
N ALA A 316 -28.00 5.02 -20.22
CA ALA A 316 -28.99 4.69 -19.20
C ALA A 316 -28.31 4.13 -17.93
N LEU A 317 -27.36 3.21 -18.08
CA LEU A 317 -26.58 2.67 -16.97
C LEU A 317 -25.73 3.76 -16.30
N ALA A 318 -25.10 4.64 -17.07
CA ALA A 318 -24.31 5.76 -16.57
C ALA A 318 -25.12 6.68 -15.65
N GLN A 319 -26.35 6.99 -16.01
CA GLN A 319 -27.26 7.80 -15.20
C GLN A 319 -27.66 7.10 -13.89
N ILE A 320 -27.96 5.78 -13.94
CA ILE A 320 -28.38 5.04 -12.76
C ILE A 320 -27.22 4.84 -11.78
N MET A 321 -26.02 4.59 -12.31
CA MET A 321 -24.85 4.24 -11.53
C MET A 321 -24.01 5.46 -11.11
N ASP A 322 -24.34 6.65 -11.58
CA ASP A 322 -23.53 7.88 -11.43
C ASP A 322 -22.06 7.66 -11.85
N LEU A 323 -21.90 7.02 -13.01
CA LEU A 323 -20.59 6.69 -13.58
C LEU A 323 -20.41 7.35 -14.95
N PRO A 324 -19.18 7.76 -15.32
CA PRO A 324 -18.88 8.16 -16.69
C PRO A 324 -19.14 7.00 -17.67
N ALA A 325 -19.71 7.31 -18.85
CA ALA A 325 -20.08 6.30 -19.83
C ALA A 325 -18.87 5.47 -20.33
N ASP A 326 -17.66 6.05 -20.34
CA ASP A 326 -16.41 5.37 -20.70
C ASP A 326 -15.96 4.30 -19.67
N ARG A 327 -16.65 4.20 -18.53
CA ARG A 327 -16.47 3.17 -17.50
C ARG A 327 -17.47 2.03 -17.61
N ILE A 328 -18.37 2.08 -18.56
CA ILE A 328 -19.43 1.10 -18.78
C ILE A 328 -19.30 0.54 -20.19
N SER A 329 -19.17 -0.77 -20.30
CA SER A 329 -19.18 -1.49 -21.57
C SER A 329 -20.44 -2.31 -21.68
N VAL A 330 -21.16 -2.17 -22.80
CA VAL A 330 -22.25 -3.05 -23.18
C VAL A 330 -21.94 -3.63 -24.56
N LYS A 331 -21.85 -4.95 -24.62
CA LYS A 331 -21.56 -5.70 -25.83
C LYS A 331 -22.48 -6.90 -25.96
N ALA A 332 -22.51 -7.52 -27.12
CA ALA A 332 -23.32 -8.69 -27.35
C ALA A 332 -22.59 -9.76 -28.14
N THR A 333 -23.06 -10.99 -27.99
CA THR A 333 -22.66 -12.13 -28.81
C THR A 333 -23.87 -12.99 -29.11
N THR A 334 -23.82 -13.72 -30.22
CA THR A 334 -24.72 -14.84 -30.49
C THR A 334 -24.14 -16.11 -29.81
N SER A 335 -24.91 -17.14 -29.71
CA SER A 335 -24.44 -18.48 -29.34
C SER A 335 -24.31 -19.42 -30.55
N GLU A 336 -24.21 -18.86 -31.77
CA GLU A 336 -24.07 -19.60 -33.02
C GLU A 336 -25.16 -20.67 -33.18
N LYS A 337 -26.41 -20.32 -32.80
CA LYS A 337 -27.59 -21.20 -32.78
C LYS A 337 -27.50 -22.39 -31.85
N LEU A 338 -26.54 -22.39 -30.92
CA LEU A 338 -26.41 -23.44 -29.91
C LEU A 338 -27.13 -23.05 -28.62
N GLY A 339 -27.60 -24.04 -27.89
CA GLY A 339 -28.25 -23.86 -26.59
C GLY A 339 -29.60 -23.13 -26.67
N PHE A 340 -30.12 -22.69 -25.52
CA PHE A 340 -31.40 -22.01 -25.39
C PHE A 340 -31.40 -20.61 -26.02
N THR A 341 -30.30 -19.88 -25.93
CA THR A 341 -30.15 -18.54 -26.57
C THR A 341 -30.14 -18.71 -28.09
N GLY A 342 -29.45 -19.71 -28.63
CA GLY A 342 -29.40 -20.00 -30.05
C GLY A 342 -30.71 -20.50 -30.64
N ARG A 343 -31.57 -21.14 -29.82
CA ARG A 343 -32.94 -21.50 -30.19
C ARG A 343 -33.97 -20.40 -29.96
N SER A 344 -33.48 -19.20 -29.57
CA SER A 344 -34.33 -18.05 -29.27
C SER A 344 -35.39 -18.34 -28.20
N GLU A 345 -35.03 -19.09 -27.16
CA GLU A 345 -35.89 -19.39 -26.01
C GLU A 345 -35.82 -18.33 -24.92
N GLY A 346 -34.77 -17.48 -24.94
CA GLY A 346 -34.54 -16.41 -23.97
C GLY A 346 -33.25 -15.66 -24.25
N ILE A 347 -32.90 -14.73 -23.32
CA ILE A 347 -31.69 -13.93 -23.33
C ILE A 347 -30.91 -14.22 -22.07
N ALA A 348 -29.60 -14.37 -22.18
CA ALA A 348 -28.67 -14.42 -21.04
C ALA A 348 -27.80 -13.14 -20.99
N ALA A 349 -27.33 -12.81 -19.81
CA ALA A 349 -26.36 -11.77 -19.58
C ALA A 349 -25.25 -12.24 -18.63
N VAL A 350 -24.04 -11.82 -18.94
CA VAL A 350 -22.89 -11.94 -18.05
C VAL A 350 -22.36 -10.54 -17.78
N ALA A 351 -22.13 -10.22 -16.53
CA ALA A 351 -21.50 -8.94 -16.17
C ALA A 351 -20.30 -9.14 -15.25
N THR A 352 -19.36 -8.23 -15.35
CA THR A 352 -18.23 -8.09 -14.42
C THR A 352 -18.20 -6.67 -13.90
N CYS A 353 -18.01 -6.53 -12.59
CA CYS A 353 -17.85 -5.25 -11.92
C CYS A 353 -16.53 -5.25 -11.16
N VAL A 354 -15.79 -4.14 -11.23
CA VAL A 354 -14.63 -3.87 -10.38
C VAL A 354 -14.96 -2.73 -9.44
N VAL A 355 -14.75 -2.95 -8.14
CA VAL A 355 -14.86 -1.92 -7.11
C VAL A 355 -13.50 -1.68 -6.46
N VAL A 356 -13.25 -0.44 -6.05
CA VAL A 356 -12.00 -0.02 -5.39
C VAL A 356 -12.34 0.73 -4.11
N SER A 357 -11.56 0.53 -3.05
CA SER A 357 -11.73 1.28 -1.80
C SER A 357 -11.44 2.78 -2.05
N GLN A 358 -12.22 3.64 -1.38
CA GLN A 358 -12.01 5.10 -1.41
C GLN A 358 -10.88 5.51 -0.49
#